data_8a76b9b10d976e9ade19552a99e47e88
#
_entry.id   8a76b9b10d976e9ade19552a99e47e88
#
_cell.length_a   1.000
_cell.length_b   1.000
_cell.length_c   1.000
_cell.angle_alpha   90.00
_cell.angle_beta   90.00
_cell.angle_gamma   90.00
#
_symmetry.space_group_name_H-M   'P 1'
#
loop_
_entity.id
_entity.type
_entity.pdbx_description
1 polymer ?
#
loop_
_entity_poly.entity_id
_entity_poly.type
_entity_poly.pdbx_seq_one_letter_code
_entity_poly.pdbx_strand_id
1 'polypeptide(L)'
;MLGIAGAPDALPDPGALVGLPWSVCGAPTVNGGSATQLMVGRQLAGGAQLGEQSLLVSAGSDRYLIWHNHRMQIRDNTVLAALQLSPARAVPVSSVVLNAITAGPPLQPPNVDNSGASSGRVVNGRTLTIGSVVHAGGQYYVLLTDGYAQINEVTKSLLTATTTAAPPEITSQDLGAQLSQRRVEPDGWLTTLPNLVDAPSDSTALCATYRGGSDAKAQVTVEFFRQVPDGLPTETSAAATQRGVRTADRVVVEGGHGAIVQTLPVPGATTTGTTVYLVTDEGIKYGLAPGQFNTQAALGYDGVTPALIPADLLALVPTGPVLDATAAHNQLVRLGA
;
A
#
# COMPACT_ATOMS: atom_id res chain seq x y z
N MET A 1 30.71 9.51 31.80
CA MET A 1 30.09 8.74 30.69
C MET A 1 29.96 9.69 29.48
N LEU A 2 30.71 9.46 28.43
CA LEU A 2 30.62 10.24 27.18
C LEU A 2 29.64 9.53 26.28
N GLY A 3 28.39 9.89 26.39
CA GLY A 3 27.31 9.30 25.58
C GLY A 3 26.88 10.21 24.45
N ILE A 4 26.50 9.65 23.32
CA ILE A 4 25.73 10.36 22.32
C ILE A 4 24.37 10.69 22.93
N ALA A 5 24.03 11.97 23.04
CA ALA A 5 22.75 12.38 23.63
C ALA A 5 21.59 11.76 22.85
N GLY A 6 20.69 11.05 23.55
CA GLY A 6 19.57 10.34 22.96
C GLY A 6 19.93 9.00 22.29
N ALA A 7 21.15 8.48 22.54
CA ALA A 7 21.46 7.09 22.20
C ALA A 7 20.60 6.13 23.04
N PRO A 8 20.36 4.87 22.58
CA PRO A 8 19.57 3.92 23.33
C PRO A 8 20.21 3.60 24.68
N ASP A 9 19.39 3.49 25.73
CA ASP A 9 19.86 3.18 27.07
C ASP A 9 20.41 1.75 27.17
N ALA A 10 19.86 0.83 26.39
CA ALA A 10 20.29 -0.55 26.29
C ALA A 10 20.31 -1.00 24.82
N LEU A 11 21.20 -1.93 24.51
CA LEU A 11 21.27 -2.58 23.21
C LEU A 11 20.65 -3.98 23.33
N PRO A 12 19.82 -4.42 22.35
CA PRO A 12 19.35 -5.80 22.34
C PRO A 12 20.51 -6.78 22.16
N ASP A 13 20.42 -7.92 22.81
CA ASP A 13 21.40 -9.00 22.57
C ASP A 13 21.34 -9.45 21.09
N PRO A 14 22.46 -9.88 20.48
CA PRO A 14 22.46 -10.39 19.11
C PRO A 14 21.45 -11.54 18.88
N GLY A 15 21.21 -12.37 19.91
CA GLY A 15 20.21 -13.44 19.88
C GLY A 15 18.77 -12.98 20.04
N ALA A 16 18.54 -11.74 20.44
CA ALA A 16 17.23 -11.12 20.57
C ALA A 16 16.86 -10.23 19.37
N LEU A 17 17.67 -10.28 18.30
CA LEU A 17 17.33 -9.57 17.07
C LEU A 17 16.21 -10.27 16.34
N VAL A 18 15.18 -9.50 15.99
CA VAL A 18 14.04 -9.94 15.17
C VAL A 18 14.17 -9.42 13.74
N GLY A 19 13.64 -10.20 12.81
CA GLY A 19 13.63 -9.85 11.40
C GLY A 19 12.22 -9.50 10.91
N LEU A 20 11.72 -10.31 10.00
CA LEU A 20 10.38 -10.25 9.47
C LEU A 20 9.40 -11.11 10.30
N PRO A 21 8.09 -10.89 10.26
CA PRO A 21 7.39 -9.87 9.44
C PRO A 21 7.36 -8.48 10.09
N TRP A 22 7.07 -7.45 9.28
CA TRP A 22 6.71 -6.12 9.78
C TRP A 22 5.26 -5.82 9.41
N SER A 23 4.46 -5.38 10.37
CA SER A 23 3.04 -5.13 10.15
C SER A 23 2.68 -3.70 10.54
N VAL A 24 2.00 -2.99 9.65
CA VAL A 24 1.38 -1.71 9.96
C VAL A 24 -0.13 -1.89 10.01
N CYS A 25 -0.72 -1.54 11.15
CA CYS A 25 -2.14 -1.66 11.40
C CYS A 25 -2.74 -0.27 11.62
N GLY A 26 -3.97 -0.09 11.12
CA GLY A 26 -4.79 1.08 11.36
C GLY A 26 -6.09 0.69 12.00
N ALA A 27 -6.51 1.43 13.02
CA ALA A 27 -7.79 1.27 13.69
C ALA A 27 -8.55 2.61 13.69
N PRO A 28 -9.88 2.61 13.55
CA PRO A 28 -10.68 3.81 13.66
C PRO A 28 -10.53 4.43 15.05
N THR A 29 -10.52 5.76 15.10
CA THR A 29 -10.48 6.50 16.36
C THR A 29 -11.86 7.02 16.73
N VAL A 30 -12.07 7.30 18.01
CA VAL A 30 -13.34 7.87 18.54
C VAL A 30 -13.69 9.22 17.89
N ASN A 31 -12.72 9.93 17.33
CA ASN A 31 -12.90 11.21 16.66
C ASN A 31 -13.05 11.11 15.13
N GLY A 32 -13.27 9.91 14.59
CA GLY A 32 -13.51 9.68 13.15
C GLY A 32 -12.28 9.64 12.27
N GLY A 33 -11.07 9.57 12.87
CA GLY A 33 -9.81 9.33 12.17
C GLY A 33 -9.37 7.86 12.18
N SER A 34 -8.07 7.64 11.96
CA SER A 34 -7.44 6.32 12.10
C SER A 34 -6.08 6.47 12.78
N ALA A 35 -5.88 5.76 13.88
CA ALA A 35 -4.59 5.61 14.54
C ALA A 35 -3.79 4.46 13.92
N THR A 36 -2.47 4.56 13.98
CA THR A 36 -1.55 3.61 13.34
C THR A 36 -0.57 2.99 14.31
N GLN A 37 -0.35 1.69 14.19
CA GLN A 37 0.67 0.97 14.92
C GLN A 37 1.56 0.20 13.94
N LEU A 38 2.86 0.35 14.10
CA LEU A 38 3.85 -0.49 13.43
C LEU A 38 4.34 -1.55 14.42
N MET A 39 4.34 -2.81 13.99
CA MET A 39 4.89 -3.94 14.74
C MET A 39 6.11 -4.48 14.02
N VAL A 40 7.19 -4.62 14.74
CA VAL A 40 8.48 -5.10 14.25
C VAL A 40 8.70 -6.55 14.69
N GLY A 41 8.99 -7.43 13.73
CA GLY A 41 9.21 -8.85 13.99
C GLY A 41 7.95 -9.65 14.30
N ARG A 42 6.76 -9.06 14.17
CA ARG A 42 5.48 -9.73 14.50
C ARG A 42 4.30 -9.17 13.71
N GLN A 43 3.21 -9.92 13.73
CA GLN A 43 1.91 -9.51 13.22
C GLN A 43 0.82 -9.83 14.24
N LEU A 44 -0.36 -9.21 14.10
CA LEU A 44 -1.53 -9.59 14.88
C LEU A 44 -2.09 -10.93 14.39
N ALA A 45 -2.52 -11.75 15.33
CA ALA A 45 -3.24 -12.98 15.02
C ALA A 45 -4.73 -12.73 14.88
N GLY A 46 -5.42 -13.58 14.11
CA GLY A 46 -6.88 -13.57 13.98
C GLY A 46 -7.43 -12.64 12.90
N GLY A 47 -6.59 -12.01 12.11
CA GLY A 47 -7.01 -11.26 10.92
C GLY A 47 -7.57 -12.16 9.83
N ALA A 48 -8.61 -11.69 9.13
CA ALA A 48 -9.18 -12.37 7.98
C ALA A 48 -8.60 -11.79 6.68
N GLN A 49 -8.22 -12.65 5.74
CA GLN A 49 -7.85 -12.24 4.39
C GLN A 49 -9.09 -11.96 3.56
N LEU A 50 -8.98 -11.02 2.61
CA LEU A 50 -10.10 -10.65 1.74
C LEU A 50 -10.47 -11.75 0.74
N GLY A 51 -9.52 -12.59 0.32
CA GLY A 51 -9.73 -13.56 -0.75
C GLY A 51 -10.22 -12.88 -2.03
N GLU A 52 -11.35 -13.34 -2.58
CA GLU A 52 -12.00 -12.74 -3.74
C GLU A 52 -12.90 -11.55 -3.39
N GLN A 53 -13.10 -11.27 -2.11
CA GLN A 53 -13.86 -10.12 -1.66
C GLN A 53 -12.99 -8.86 -1.64
N SER A 54 -13.64 -7.72 -1.52
CA SER A 54 -13.01 -6.40 -1.50
C SER A 54 -13.35 -5.66 -0.23
N LEU A 55 -12.51 -4.71 0.17
CA LEU A 55 -12.79 -3.77 1.25
C LEU A 55 -12.73 -2.33 0.70
N LEU A 56 -13.80 -1.57 0.88
CA LEU A 56 -13.81 -0.15 0.58
C LEU A 56 -13.23 0.62 1.76
N VAL A 57 -12.22 1.45 1.50
CA VAL A 57 -11.57 2.25 2.54
C VAL A 57 -11.51 3.73 2.15
N SER A 58 -11.38 4.59 3.15
CA SER A 58 -11.24 6.04 2.96
C SER A 58 -10.03 6.59 3.69
N ALA A 59 -9.31 7.51 3.04
CA ALA A 59 -8.25 8.32 3.66
C ALA A 59 -8.54 9.79 3.36
N GLY A 60 -9.07 10.50 4.34
CA GLY A 60 -9.62 11.83 4.11
C GLY A 60 -10.75 11.80 3.08
N SER A 61 -10.62 12.59 2.01
CA SER A 61 -11.56 12.65 0.89
C SER A 61 -11.41 11.50 -0.11
N ASP A 62 -10.24 10.87 -0.14
CA ASP A 62 -9.92 9.84 -1.12
C ASP A 62 -10.54 8.49 -0.75
N ARG A 63 -10.89 7.72 -1.79
CA ARG A 63 -11.48 6.38 -1.66
C ARG A 63 -10.61 5.38 -2.39
N TYR A 64 -10.49 4.20 -1.79
CA TYR A 64 -9.73 3.09 -2.36
C TYR A 64 -10.49 1.79 -2.20
N LEU A 65 -10.35 0.92 -3.16
CA LEU A 65 -10.75 -0.47 -3.05
C LEU A 65 -9.51 -1.31 -2.75
N ILE A 66 -9.55 -2.09 -1.68
CA ILE A 66 -8.53 -3.09 -1.39
C ILE A 66 -8.99 -4.42 -1.97
N TRP A 67 -8.20 -4.97 -2.89
CA TRP A 67 -8.48 -6.21 -3.56
C TRP A 67 -7.18 -6.94 -3.91
N HIS A 68 -7.10 -8.25 -3.70
CA HIS A 68 -5.91 -9.07 -3.93
C HIS A 68 -4.60 -8.43 -3.41
N ASN A 69 -4.64 -7.92 -2.18
CA ASN A 69 -3.51 -7.22 -1.52
C ASN A 69 -3.03 -5.95 -2.23
N HIS A 70 -3.83 -5.38 -3.11
CA HIS A 70 -3.55 -4.09 -3.76
C HIS A 70 -4.57 -3.04 -3.35
N ARG A 71 -4.11 -1.78 -3.28
CA ARG A 71 -4.98 -0.62 -3.15
C ARG A 71 -5.24 -0.03 -4.51
N MET A 72 -6.49 0.07 -4.90
CA MET A 72 -6.93 0.67 -6.17
C MET A 72 -7.63 1.98 -5.87
N GLN A 73 -7.07 3.10 -6.29
CA GLN A 73 -7.67 4.41 -6.07
C GLN A 73 -8.95 4.54 -6.90
N ILE A 74 -10.03 5.00 -6.27
CA ILE A 74 -11.30 5.32 -6.93
C ILE A 74 -11.29 6.80 -7.24
N ARG A 75 -11.39 7.14 -8.54
CA ARG A 75 -11.19 8.50 -9.02
C ARG A 75 -12.20 9.49 -8.45
N ASP A 76 -13.48 9.14 -8.49
CA ASP A 76 -14.56 10.05 -8.12
C ASP A 76 -15.86 9.31 -7.75
N ASN A 77 -16.89 10.07 -7.39
CA ASN A 77 -18.20 9.51 -7.00
C ASN A 77 -18.95 8.85 -8.17
N THR A 78 -18.66 9.23 -9.41
CA THR A 78 -19.26 8.59 -10.58
C THR A 78 -18.76 7.15 -10.71
N VAL A 79 -17.48 6.94 -10.47
CA VAL A 79 -16.86 5.61 -10.42
C VAL A 79 -17.44 4.78 -9.27
N LEU A 80 -17.60 5.37 -8.07
CA LEU A 80 -18.27 4.68 -6.95
C LEU A 80 -19.65 4.19 -7.33
N ALA A 81 -20.46 5.06 -7.93
CA ALA A 81 -21.83 4.71 -8.38
C ALA A 81 -21.82 3.62 -9.47
N ALA A 82 -20.93 3.72 -10.45
CA ALA A 82 -20.77 2.73 -11.52
C ALA A 82 -20.39 1.33 -10.99
N LEU A 83 -19.60 1.29 -9.93
CA LEU A 83 -19.19 0.05 -9.26
C LEU A 83 -20.17 -0.40 -8.16
N GLN A 84 -21.32 0.28 -8.01
CA GLN A 84 -22.36 0.01 -7.01
C GLN A 84 -21.84 0.08 -5.57
N LEU A 85 -20.85 0.94 -5.32
CA LEU A 85 -20.23 1.14 -4.02
C LEU A 85 -20.85 2.30 -3.25
N SER A 86 -21.25 2.06 -2.00
CA SER A 86 -21.74 3.12 -1.11
C SER A 86 -20.58 3.74 -0.32
N PRO A 87 -20.38 5.08 -0.37
CA PRO A 87 -19.36 5.75 0.44
C PRO A 87 -19.51 5.52 1.95
N ALA A 88 -20.74 5.28 2.43
CA ALA A 88 -21.02 5.01 3.85
C ALA A 88 -20.41 3.69 4.37
N ARG A 89 -20.04 2.77 3.46
CA ARG A 89 -19.36 1.51 3.81
C ARG A 89 -17.84 1.63 3.85
N ALA A 90 -17.29 2.81 3.58
CA ALA A 90 -15.84 3.00 3.57
C ALA A 90 -15.27 2.99 4.99
N VAL A 91 -14.35 2.08 5.26
CA VAL A 91 -13.61 2.02 6.53
C VAL A 91 -12.56 3.12 6.53
N PRO A 92 -12.52 4.02 7.55
CA PRO A 92 -11.50 5.04 7.64
C PRO A 92 -10.13 4.41 7.95
N VAL A 93 -9.14 4.71 7.12
CA VAL A 93 -7.75 4.27 7.30
C VAL A 93 -6.82 5.46 7.14
N SER A 94 -5.66 5.43 7.81
CA SER A 94 -4.64 6.45 7.58
C SER A 94 -3.93 6.26 6.24
N SER A 95 -3.42 7.34 5.67
CA SER A 95 -2.53 7.29 4.50
C SER A 95 -1.29 6.43 4.76
N VAL A 96 -0.86 6.32 6.01
CA VAL A 96 0.28 5.49 6.45
C VAL A 96 0.03 4.02 6.14
N VAL A 97 -1.13 3.48 6.56
CA VAL A 97 -1.51 2.08 6.28
C VAL A 97 -1.69 1.85 4.78
N LEU A 98 -2.35 2.79 4.10
CA LEU A 98 -2.54 2.70 2.65
C LEU A 98 -1.21 2.65 1.88
N ASN A 99 -0.23 3.46 2.28
CA ASN A 99 1.07 3.48 1.61
C ASN A 99 1.87 2.19 1.78
N ALA A 100 1.61 1.43 2.83
CA ALA A 100 2.20 0.11 3.00
C ALA A 100 1.56 -0.97 2.11
N ILE A 101 0.38 -0.70 1.51
CA ILE A 101 -0.29 -1.62 0.60
C ILE A 101 0.15 -1.31 -0.84
N THR A 102 0.55 -2.32 -1.58
CA THR A 102 0.97 -2.17 -2.98
C THR A 102 -0.12 -1.49 -3.82
N ALA A 103 0.28 -0.49 -4.60
CA ALA A 103 -0.66 0.20 -5.50
C ALA A 103 -1.02 -0.70 -6.69
N GLY A 104 -2.31 -0.87 -6.93
CA GLY A 104 -2.86 -1.43 -8.15
C GLY A 104 -3.28 -0.33 -9.14
N PRO A 105 -3.78 -0.72 -10.32
CA PRO A 105 -4.31 0.22 -11.29
C PRO A 105 -5.47 1.04 -10.68
N PRO A 106 -5.55 2.36 -10.96
CA PRO A 106 -6.66 3.17 -10.46
C PRO A 106 -7.98 2.75 -11.11
N LEU A 107 -9.05 2.77 -10.34
CA LEU A 107 -10.41 2.53 -10.82
C LEU A 107 -10.97 3.82 -11.43
N GLN A 108 -10.96 3.86 -12.75
CA GLN A 108 -11.44 4.96 -13.58
C GLN A 108 -11.80 4.41 -14.97
N PRO A 109 -12.65 5.09 -15.76
CA PRO A 109 -12.86 4.67 -17.13
C PRO A 109 -11.52 4.52 -17.87
N PRO A 110 -11.28 3.38 -18.55
CA PRO A 110 -10.05 3.22 -19.32
C PRO A 110 -9.97 4.26 -20.43
N ASN A 111 -8.75 4.66 -20.78
CA ASN A 111 -8.53 5.58 -21.88
C ASN A 111 -8.82 4.88 -23.22
N VAL A 112 -9.72 5.46 -24.01
CA VAL A 112 -9.99 5.04 -25.38
C VAL A 112 -9.54 6.14 -26.33
N ASP A 113 -8.53 5.85 -27.15
CA ASP A 113 -7.98 6.80 -28.10
C ASP A 113 -9.06 7.30 -29.06
N ASN A 114 -9.12 8.61 -29.29
CA ASN A 114 -10.13 9.28 -30.12
C ASN A 114 -11.59 9.08 -29.63
N SER A 115 -11.80 8.85 -28.36
CA SER A 115 -13.13 8.73 -27.77
C SER A 115 -14.01 9.93 -28.15
N GLY A 116 -15.27 9.66 -28.54
CA GLY A 116 -16.22 10.65 -29.00
C GLY A 116 -16.14 10.98 -30.50
N ALA A 117 -15.08 10.58 -31.22
CA ALA A 117 -14.99 10.77 -32.66
C ALA A 117 -16.03 9.90 -33.41
N SER A 118 -16.49 10.37 -34.56
CA SER A 118 -17.42 9.59 -35.40
C SER A 118 -16.72 8.32 -35.90
N SER A 119 -17.40 7.18 -35.73
CA SER A 119 -16.93 5.89 -36.25
C SER A 119 -17.42 5.59 -37.67
N GLY A 120 -18.37 6.37 -38.18
CA GLY A 120 -19.07 6.07 -39.42
C GLY A 120 -20.04 4.88 -39.33
N ARG A 121 -20.23 4.28 -38.17
CA ARG A 121 -21.08 3.10 -37.96
C ARG A 121 -22.45 3.50 -37.43
N VAL A 122 -23.50 2.88 -37.99
CA VAL A 122 -24.88 3.09 -37.57
C VAL A 122 -25.46 1.75 -37.06
N VAL A 123 -25.95 1.76 -35.83
CA VAL A 123 -26.62 0.62 -35.18
C VAL A 123 -28.02 1.09 -34.74
N ASN A 124 -29.05 0.37 -35.15
CA ASN A 124 -30.43 0.70 -34.80
C ASN A 124 -30.80 2.19 -35.07
N GLY A 125 -30.29 2.75 -36.17
CA GLY A 125 -30.52 4.15 -36.56
C GLY A 125 -29.70 5.17 -35.77
N ARG A 126 -28.78 4.76 -34.88
CA ARG A 126 -27.90 5.65 -34.13
C ARG A 126 -26.48 5.53 -34.64
N THR A 127 -25.82 6.65 -34.90
CA THR A 127 -24.38 6.67 -35.19
C THR A 127 -23.58 6.39 -33.92
N LEU A 128 -22.73 5.39 -33.98
CA LEU A 128 -21.80 5.09 -32.88
C LEU A 128 -20.58 5.99 -32.97
N THR A 129 -20.06 6.39 -31.83
CA THR A 129 -18.77 7.08 -31.69
C THR A 129 -17.70 6.10 -31.17
N ILE A 130 -16.43 6.40 -31.40
CA ILE A 130 -15.34 5.68 -30.75
C ILE A 130 -15.52 5.79 -29.22
N GLY A 131 -15.35 4.68 -28.50
CA GLY A 131 -15.64 4.56 -27.08
C GLY A 131 -17.08 4.13 -26.75
N SER A 132 -17.98 4.03 -27.74
CA SER A 132 -19.32 3.49 -27.51
C SER A 132 -19.25 2.03 -27.11
N VAL A 133 -19.99 1.67 -26.05
CA VAL A 133 -20.16 0.29 -25.61
C VAL A 133 -21.36 -0.34 -26.32
N VAL A 134 -21.20 -1.56 -26.80
CA VAL A 134 -22.24 -2.37 -27.43
C VAL A 134 -22.33 -3.74 -26.76
N HIS A 135 -23.45 -4.44 -26.97
CA HIS A 135 -23.70 -5.78 -26.47
C HIS A 135 -23.90 -6.75 -27.63
N ALA A 136 -23.29 -7.93 -27.58
CA ALA A 136 -23.45 -8.98 -28.58
C ALA A 136 -23.19 -10.35 -27.96
N GLY A 137 -24.09 -11.29 -28.19
CA GLY A 137 -23.90 -12.68 -27.76
C GLY A 137 -23.65 -12.85 -26.26
N GLY A 138 -24.26 -12.02 -25.43
CA GLY A 138 -24.09 -12.06 -23.99
C GLY A 138 -22.79 -11.42 -23.46
N GLN A 139 -22.03 -10.74 -24.33
CA GLN A 139 -20.77 -10.07 -23.99
C GLN A 139 -20.80 -8.59 -24.33
N TYR A 140 -19.99 -7.80 -23.63
CA TYR A 140 -19.84 -6.38 -23.90
C TYR A 140 -18.57 -6.09 -24.70
N TYR A 141 -18.64 -5.08 -25.55
CA TYR A 141 -17.54 -4.64 -26.39
C TYR A 141 -17.48 -3.11 -26.40
N VAL A 142 -16.29 -2.57 -26.51
CA VAL A 142 -16.09 -1.13 -26.77
C VAL A 142 -15.62 -0.93 -28.21
N LEU A 143 -16.17 0.06 -28.88
CA LEU A 143 -15.78 0.41 -30.23
C LEU A 143 -14.49 1.24 -30.21
N LEU A 144 -13.43 0.68 -30.75
CA LEU A 144 -12.13 1.32 -30.99
C LEU A 144 -12.01 1.77 -32.45
N THR A 145 -10.92 2.43 -32.79
CA THR A 145 -10.61 2.87 -34.17
C THR A 145 -10.41 1.72 -35.14
N ASP A 146 -9.95 0.58 -34.65
CA ASP A 146 -9.63 -0.64 -35.41
C ASP A 146 -10.70 -1.73 -35.31
N GLY A 147 -11.73 -1.54 -34.48
CA GLY A 147 -12.81 -2.54 -34.34
C GLY A 147 -13.38 -2.61 -32.93
N TYR A 148 -14.10 -3.68 -32.65
CA TYR A 148 -14.71 -3.95 -31.36
C TYR A 148 -13.77 -4.75 -30.46
N ALA A 149 -13.39 -4.18 -29.32
CA ALA A 149 -12.62 -4.89 -28.29
C ALA A 149 -13.57 -5.41 -27.21
N GLN A 150 -13.43 -6.69 -26.84
CA GLN A 150 -14.20 -7.27 -25.76
C GLN A 150 -13.79 -6.64 -24.44
N ILE A 151 -14.78 -6.35 -23.58
CA ILE A 151 -14.58 -5.76 -22.25
C ILE A 151 -15.34 -6.56 -21.19
N ASN A 152 -14.85 -6.47 -19.95
CA ASN A 152 -15.52 -7.05 -18.81
C ASN A 152 -16.61 -6.14 -18.22
N GLU A 153 -17.36 -6.66 -17.23
CA GLU A 153 -18.48 -5.95 -16.61
C GLU A 153 -18.05 -4.66 -15.90
N VAL A 154 -16.88 -4.66 -15.27
CA VAL A 154 -16.33 -3.47 -14.60
C VAL A 154 -16.06 -2.37 -15.60
N THR A 155 -15.35 -2.70 -16.68
CA THR A 155 -15.02 -1.77 -17.76
C THR A 155 -16.29 -1.21 -18.42
N LYS A 156 -17.28 -2.09 -18.68
CA LYS A 156 -18.59 -1.66 -19.20
C LYS A 156 -19.22 -0.65 -18.22
N SER A 157 -19.30 -0.95 -16.95
CA SER A 157 -19.93 -0.08 -15.95
C SER A 157 -19.23 1.28 -15.85
N LEU A 158 -17.90 1.31 -15.91
CA LEU A 158 -17.11 2.54 -15.88
C LEU A 158 -17.28 3.38 -17.17
N LEU A 159 -17.26 2.75 -18.35
CA LEU A 159 -17.44 3.46 -19.63
C LEU A 159 -18.86 4.02 -19.81
N THR A 160 -19.85 3.36 -19.21
CA THR A 160 -21.27 3.79 -19.28
C THR A 160 -21.73 4.58 -18.06
N ALA A 161 -20.83 4.92 -17.14
CA ALA A 161 -21.16 5.55 -15.85
C ALA A 161 -21.96 6.87 -15.96
N THR A 162 -21.78 7.61 -17.05
CA THR A 162 -22.48 8.88 -17.33
C THR A 162 -23.63 8.71 -18.32
N THR A 163 -23.90 7.49 -18.78
CA THR A 163 -24.90 7.20 -19.80
C THR A 163 -26.09 6.48 -19.17
N THR A 164 -27.28 6.98 -19.36
CA THR A 164 -28.54 6.33 -18.89
C THR A 164 -29.07 5.28 -19.85
N ALA A 165 -28.65 5.32 -21.12
CA ALA A 165 -29.11 4.38 -22.15
C ALA A 165 -28.32 3.07 -22.05
N ALA A 166 -29.05 1.96 -22.16
CA ALA A 166 -28.39 0.64 -22.24
C ALA A 166 -27.55 0.56 -23.53
N PRO A 167 -26.42 -0.17 -23.50
CA PRO A 167 -25.62 -0.47 -24.68
C PRO A 167 -26.49 -1.11 -25.78
N PRO A 168 -26.42 -0.62 -27.01
CA PRO A 168 -27.22 -1.19 -28.11
C PRO A 168 -26.76 -2.61 -28.43
N GLU A 169 -27.72 -3.47 -28.76
CA GLU A 169 -27.44 -4.82 -29.23
C GLU A 169 -26.99 -4.76 -30.70
N ILE A 170 -25.89 -5.47 -31.01
CA ILE A 170 -25.42 -5.68 -32.38
C ILE A 170 -25.41 -7.18 -32.72
N THR A 171 -25.45 -7.51 -33.99
CA THR A 171 -25.42 -8.91 -34.41
C THR A 171 -23.99 -9.49 -34.27
N SER A 172 -23.92 -10.79 -34.06
CA SER A 172 -22.61 -11.48 -34.04
C SER A 172 -21.89 -11.40 -35.41
N GLN A 173 -22.64 -11.22 -36.49
CA GLN A 173 -22.10 -11.02 -37.83
C GLN A 173 -21.44 -9.64 -37.97
N ASP A 174 -22.07 -8.58 -37.47
CA ASP A 174 -21.52 -7.23 -37.48
C ASP A 174 -20.26 -7.15 -36.57
N LEU A 175 -20.27 -7.88 -35.48
CA LEU A 175 -19.14 -7.98 -34.55
C LEU A 175 -17.97 -8.73 -35.18
N GLY A 176 -18.21 -9.93 -35.74
CA GLY A 176 -17.16 -10.87 -36.18
C GLY A 176 -16.28 -10.35 -37.31
N ALA A 177 -16.83 -9.50 -38.18
CA ALA A 177 -16.09 -8.88 -39.28
C ALA A 177 -15.06 -7.81 -38.81
N GLN A 178 -15.09 -7.41 -37.55
CA GLN A 178 -14.40 -6.20 -37.09
C GLN A 178 -13.96 -6.27 -35.63
N LEU A 179 -13.51 -7.43 -35.18
CA LEU A 179 -12.93 -7.60 -33.84
C LEU A 179 -11.54 -6.95 -33.76
N SER A 180 -11.32 -6.15 -32.73
CA SER A 180 -10.00 -5.66 -32.33
C SER A 180 -9.30 -6.71 -31.44
N GLN A 181 -8.00 -6.84 -31.60
CA GLN A 181 -7.15 -7.63 -30.71
C GLN A 181 -6.60 -6.81 -29.51
N ARG A 182 -6.96 -5.53 -29.47
CA ARG A 182 -6.50 -4.64 -28.39
C ARG A 182 -7.28 -4.93 -27.11
N ARG A 183 -6.56 -4.90 -26.00
CA ARG A 183 -7.13 -4.94 -24.66
C ARG A 183 -7.12 -3.52 -24.08
N VAL A 184 -8.24 -3.12 -23.46
CA VAL A 184 -8.38 -1.79 -22.85
C VAL A 184 -8.18 -1.82 -21.34
N GLU A 185 -8.33 -2.98 -20.72
CA GLU A 185 -8.12 -3.14 -19.29
C GLU A 185 -6.64 -3.24 -18.95
N PRO A 186 -6.18 -2.53 -17.91
CA PRO A 186 -4.84 -2.72 -17.35
C PRO A 186 -4.67 -4.13 -16.76
N ASP A 187 -3.43 -4.59 -16.68
CA ASP A 187 -3.14 -5.81 -15.94
C ASP A 187 -3.46 -5.64 -14.45
N GLY A 188 -4.00 -6.69 -13.83
CA GLY A 188 -4.45 -6.64 -12.44
C GLY A 188 -5.77 -5.91 -12.21
N TRP A 189 -6.54 -5.66 -13.29
CA TRP A 189 -7.86 -5.03 -13.21
C TRP A 189 -8.92 -6.01 -12.67
N LEU A 190 -9.96 -5.47 -12.02
CA LEU A 190 -11.13 -6.26 -11.65
C LEU A 190 -11.86 -6.76 -12.90
N THR A 191 -12.32 -8.01 -12.87
CA THR A 191 -13.10 -8.61 -13.96
C THR A 191 -14.59 -8.59 -13.69
N THR A 192 -14.99 -8.56 -12.41
CA THR A 192 -16.38 -8.52 -11.94
C THR A 192 -16.59 -7.35 -10.98
N LEU A 193 -17.84 -6.92 -10.81
CA LEU A 193 -18.15 -5.88 -9.84
C LEU A 193 -17.69 -6.26 -8.43
N PRO A 194 -17.19 -5.29 -7.64
CA PRO A 194 -16.64 -5.56 -6.31
C PRO A 194 -17.69 -6.19 -5.38
N ASN A 195 -17.32 -7.29 -4.74
CA ASN A 195 -18.09 -7.88 -3.65
C ASN A 195 -17.45 -7.45 -2.33
N LEU A 196 -18.07 -6.49 -1.61
CA LEU A 196 -17.53 -5.99 -0.36
C LEU A 196 -17.72 -6.97 0.79
N VAL A 197 -16.66 -7.17 1.59
CA VAL A 197 -16.78 -7.85 2.88
C VAL A 197 -17.72 -7.07 3.81
N ASP A 198 -18.33 -7.79 4.73
CA ASP A 198 -19.07 -7.19 5.84
C ASP A 198 -18.06 -6.70 6.89
N ALA A 199 -17.80 -5.40 6.86
CA ALA A 199 -16.81 -4.72 7.68
C ALA A 199 -17.39 -3.40 8.19
N PRO A 200 -17.88 -3.35 9.45
CA PRO A 200 -18.36 -2.11 10.04
C PRO A 200 -17.28 -1.03 10.06
N SER A 201 -17.61 0.17 9.59
CA SER A 201 -16.62 1.24 9.36
C SER A 201 -16.07 1.85 10.65
N ASP A 202 -16.76 1.67 11.76
CA ASP A 202 -16.43 2.22 13.08
C ASP A 202 -15.62 1.27 13.97
N SER A 203 -15.53 0.00 13.60
CA SER A 203 -14.85 -1.04 14.40
C SER A 203 -13.86 -1.90 13.61
N THR A 204 -13.77 -1.73 12.29
CA THR A 204 -12.86 -2.53 11.47
C THR A 204 -11.45 -1.97 11.51
N ALA A 205 -10.47 -2.79 11.90
CA ALA A 205 -9.05 -2.50 11.74
C ALA A 205 -8.50 -3.16 10.47
N LEU A 206 -7.49 -2.53 9.84
CA LEU A 206 -6.81 -3.01 8.66
C LEU A 206 -5.31 -3.11 8.93
N CYS A 207 -4.72 -4.26 8.61
CA CYS A 207 -3.28 -4.48 8.71
C CYS A 207 -2.67 -4.83 7.35
N ALA A 208 -1.53 -4.22 7.06
CA ALA A 208 -0.66 -4.58 5.95
C ALA A 208 0.62 -5.19 6.50
N THR A 209 0.86 -6.46 6.22
CA THR A 209 2.01 -7.21 6.74
C THR A 209 3.01 -7.48 5.63
N TYR A 210 4.21 -6.95 5.77
CA TYR A 210 5.35 -7.22 4.92
C TYR A 210 6.08 -8.46 5.40
N ARG A 211 6.27 -9.44 4.51
CA ARG A 211 6.89 -10.74 4.80
C ARG A 211 8.21 -10.97 4.09
N GLY A 212 8.73 -9.97 3.40
CA GLY A 212 9.91 -10.06 2.58
C GLY A 212 9.61 -9.73 1.12
N GLY A 213 10.60 -9.88 0.29
CA GLY A 213 10.51 -9.66 -1.14
C GLY A 213 11.91 -9.73 -1.77
N SER A 214 11.97 -10.11 -3.02
CA SER A 214 13.14 -9.97 -3.88
C SER A 214 12.87 -8.92 -4.95
N ASP A 215 13.92 -8.25 -5.42
CA ASP A 215 13.88 -7.35 -6.59
C ASP A 215 12.88 -6.18 -6.46
N ALA A 216 12.84 -5.55 -5.29
CA ALA A 216 11.98 -4.40 -4.96
C ALA A 216 10.47 -4.70 -5.01
N LYS A 217 10.03 -5.95 -5.13
CA LYS A 217 8.64 -6.34 -4.98
C LYS A 217 8.39 -6.78 -3.54
N ALA A 218 7.79 -5.90 -2.76
CA ALA A 218 7.38 -6.23 -1.40
C ALA A 218 6.24 -7.25 -1.43
N GLN A 219 6.41 -8.37 -0.71
CA GLN A 219 5.31 -9.29 -0.47
C GLN A 219 4.49 -8.78 0.71
N VAL A 220 3.39 -8.11 0.39
CA VAL A 220 2.47 -7.56 1.39
C VAL A 220 1.19 -8.37 1.40
N THR A 221 0.76 -8.78 2.59
CA THR A 221 -0.54 -9.41 2.82
C THR A 221 -1.42 -8.43 3.56
N VAL A 222 -2.66 -8.28 3.11
CA VAL A 222 -3.65 -7.42 3.76
C VAL A 222 -4.66 -8.29 4.51
N GLU A 223 -4.84 -7.98 5.80
CA GLU A 223 -5.79 -8.64 6.68
C GLU A 223 -6.68 -7.60 7.35
N PHE A 224 -7.94 -7.93 7.53
CA PHE A 224 -8.88 -7.07 8.27
C PHE A 224 -9.42 -7.77 9.51
N PHE A 225 -9.79 -6.96 10.51
CA PHE A 225 -10.36 -7.38 11.76
C PHE A 225 -11.70 -6.66 11.90
N ARG A 226 -12.80 -7.39 12.04
CA ARG A 226 -14.15 -6.79 12.20
C ARG A 226 -14.33 -6.00 13.49
N GLN A 227 -13.49 -6.27 14.47
CA GLN A 227 -13.38 -5.53 15.72
C GLN A 227 -11.93 -5.12 15.92
N VAL A 228 -11.71 -3.94 16.46
CA VAL A 228 -10.35 -3.45 16.75
C VAL A 228 -9.71 -4.41 17.76
N PRO A 229 -8.59 -5.07 17.41
CA PRO A 229 -7.87 -5.94 18.33
C PRO A 229 -7.37 -5.18 19.56
N ASP A 230 -7.34 -5.85 20.70
CA ASP A 230 -6.76 -5.29 21.92
C ASP A 230 -5.30 -4.86 21.70
N GLY A 231 -4.95 -3.71 22.26
CA GLY A 231 -3.60 -3.14 22.18
C GLY A 231 -3.31 -2.31 20.93
N LEU A 232 -4.24 -2.18 19.96
CA LEU A 232 -4.13 -1.15 18.93
C LEU A 232 -4.50 0.22 19.51
N PRO A 233 -3.79 1.31 19.11
CA PRO A 233 -4.13 2.65 19.57
C PRO A 233 -5.48 3.08 19.00
N THR A 234 -6.31 3.67 19.84
CA THR A 234 -7.61 4.25 19.46
C THR A 234 -7.56 5.76 19.35
N GLU A 235 -6.38 6.34 19.54
CA GLU A 235 -6.11 7.77 19.44
C GLU A 235 -4.84 8.00 18.62
N THR A 236 -4.80 9.11 17.89
CA THR A 236 -3.60 9.53 17.15
C THR A 236 -2.64 10.25 18.09
N SER A 237 -1.34 10.01 17.92
CA SER A 237 -0.30 10.70 18.68
C SER A 237 0.09 12.03 18.01
N ALA A 238 0.11 13.11 18.78
CA ALA A 238 0.65 14.38 18.31
C ALA A 238 2.15 14.31 18.01
N ALA A 239 2.88 13.38 18.64
CA ALA A 239 4.30 13.12 18.41
C ALA A 239 4.57 12.31 17.13
N ALA A 240 3.54 11.78 16.45
CA ALA A 240 3.67 11.00 15.22
C ALA A 240 4.05 11.84 13.99
N THR A 241 4.78 12.93 14.18
CA THR A 241 5.36 13.73 13.09
C THR A 241 6.75 14.18 13.51
N GLN A 242 7.76 13.69 12.79
CA GLN A 242 9.14 14.05 13.03
C GLN A 242 9.73 14.70 11.77
N ARG A 243 10.23 15.93 11.89
CA ARG A 243 10.82 16.72 10.78
C ARG A 243 9.90 16.80 9.54
N GLY A 244 8.59 16.90 9.75
CA GLY A 244 7.59 16.94 8.67
C GLY A 244 7.23 15.57 8.05
N VAL A 245 7.84 14.49 8.52
CA VAL A 245 7.50 13.12 8.11
C VAL A 245 6.57 12.52 9.16
N ARG A 246 5.44 11.95 8.73
CA ARG A 246 4.53 11.25 9.62
C ARG A 246 5.09 9.87 9.94
N THR A 247 5.26 9.60 11.25
CA THR A 247 5.61 8.27 11.78
C THR A 247 4.33 7.52 12.21
N ALA A 248 4.45 6.24 12.59
CA ALA A 248 3.36 5.55 13.25
C ALA A 248 3.03 6.22 14.61
N ASP A 249 1.76 6.17 15.00
CA ASP A 249 1.35 6.70 16.32
C ASP A 249 1.96 5.87 17.45
N ARG A 250 2.24 4.59 17.17
CA ARG A 250 2.94 3.66 18.07
C ARG A 250 3.82 2.70 17.27
N VAL A 251 5.05 2.51 17.71
CA VAL A 251 5.94 1.45 17.24
C VAL A 251 6.11 0.42 18.35
N VAL A 252 5.92 -0.86 18.03
CA VAL A 252 6.00 -1.96 19.00
C VAL A 252 7.08 -2.92 18.55
N VAL A 253 8.10 -3.05 19.37
CA VAL A 253 9.11 -4.10 19.37
C VAL A 253 8.95 -4.84 20.68
N GLU A 254 9.18 -6.13 20.74
CA GLU A 254 9.12 -6.89 21.99
C GLU A 254 10.24 -6.41 22.94
N GLY A 255 9.94 -6.29 24.24
CA GLY A 255 10.90 -5.79 25.22
C GLY A 255 12.20 -6.60 25.22
N GLY A 256 13.33 -5.92 25.25
CA GLY A 256 14.66 -6.50 25.13
C GLY A 256 15.06 -6.97 23.72
N HIS A 257 14.17 -6.83 22.74
CA HIS A 257 14.42 -7.18 21.33
C HIS A 257 14.77 -5.95 20.50
N GLY A 258 15.28 -6.18 19.29
CA GLY A 258 15.55 -5.13 18.31
C GLY A 258 15.69 -5.70 16.91
N ALA A 259 15.94 -4.84 15.93
CA ALA A 259 16.15 -5.28 14.56
C ALA A 259 17.30 -4.52 13.89
N ILE A 260 18.15 -5.23 13.17
CA ILE A 260 19.12 -4.64 12.24
C ILE A 260 18.48 -4.65 10.85
N VAL A 261 18.32 -3.48 10.27
CA VAL A 261 17.54 -3.32 9.03
C VAL A 261 18.22 -2.39 8.04
N GLN A 262 17.84 -2.55 6.79
CA GLN A 262 18.26 -1.71 5.67
C GLN A 262 17.09 -1.52 4.71
N THR A 263 17.05 -0.42 3.98
CA THR A 263 15.99 -0.22 2.98
C THR A 263 16.17 -1.17 1.79
N LEU A 264 15.04 -1.67 1.27
CA LEU A 264 15.03 -2.38 -0.02
C LEU A 264 15.65 -1.48 -1.09
N PRO A 265 16.50 -2.04 -1.96
CA PRO A 265 17.04 -1.30 -3.10
C PRO A 265 15.91 -0.87 -4.04
N VAL A 266 16.01 0.35 -4.56
CA VAL A 266 15.10 0.82 -5.63
C VAL A 266 15.56 0.19 -6.94
N PRO A 267 14.65 -0.31 -7.81
CA PRO A 267 15.02 -0.85 -9.11
C PRO A 267 15.89 0.12 -9.90
N GLY A 268 17.06 -0.33 -10.37
CA GLY A 268 18.01 0.50 -11.11
C GLY A 268 18.93 1.39 -10.27
N ALA A 269 18.77 1.41 -8.94
CA ALA A 269 19.73 2.09 -8.06
C ALA A 269 20.91 1.16 -7.75
N THR A 270 22.13 1.70 -7.84
CA THR A 270 23.31 1.02 -7.33
C THR A 270 23.24 0.99 -5.79
N THR A 271 23.38 -0.17 -5.19
CA THR A 271 23.28 -0.40 -3.74
C THR A 271 24.42 0.17 -2.90
N THR A 272 25.32 0.96 -3.50
CA THR A 272 26.40 1.61 -2.81
C THR A 272 25.88 2.71 -1.90
N GLY A 273 25.82 2.44 -0.59
CA GLY A 273 25.62 3.45 0.43
C GLY A 273 24.26 3.45 1.14
N THR A 274 23.51 2.36 1.13
CA THR A 274 22.28 2.27 1.96
C THR A 274 22.66 2.19 3.44
N THR A 275 22.14 3.12 4.24
CA THR A 275 22.37 3.15 5.69
C THR A 275 21.74 1.92 6.35
N VAL A 276 22.51 1.27 7.22
CA VAL A 276 22.01 0.26 8.14
C VAL A 276 21.45 0.96 9.38
N TYR A 277 20.35 0.46 9.89
CA TYR A 277 19.70 0.98 11.10
C TYR A 277 19.57 -0.11 12.14
N LEU A 278 19.76 0.29 13.40
CA LEU A 278 19.31 -0.46 14.56
C LEU A 278 17.94 0.09 14.99
N VAL A 279 16.95 -0.77 15.13
CA VAL A 279 15.66 -0.45 15.74
C VAL A 279 15.61 -1.11 17.12
N THR A 280 15.31 -0.35 18.17
CA THR A 280 15.25 -0.84 19.56
C THR A 280 13.81 -1.04 20.02
N ASP A 281 13.64 -1.65 21.19
CA ASP A 281 12.32 -1.82 21.85
C ASP A 281 11.70 -0.52 22.34
N GLU A 282 12.46 0.58 22.35
CA GLU A 282 11.92 1.93 22.51
C GLU A 282 11.10 2.41 21.28
N GLY A 283 11.12 1.63 20.18
CA GLY A 283 10.45 2.00 18.92
C GLY A 283 11.17 3.11 18.17
N ILE A 284 12.47 3.25 18.33
CA ILE A 284 13.32 4.27 17.69
C ILE A 284 14.34 3.57 16.79
N LYS A 285 14.59 4.14 15.60
CA LYS A 285 15.67 3.69 14.71
C LYS A 285 16.88 4.60 14.82
N TYR A 286 18.04 4.00 14.86
CA TYR A 286 19.35 4.64 14.93
C TYR A 286 20.15 4.30 13.68
N GLY A 287 20.55 5.31 12.89
CA GLY A 287 21.43 5.09 11.74
C GLY A 287 22.84 4.67 12.23
N LEU A 288 23.40 3.63 11.66
CA LEU A 288 24.78 3.20 11.90
C LEU A 288 25.69 3.89 10.89
N ALA A 289 26.57 4.76 11.37
CA ALA A 289 27.48 5.49 10.50
C ALA A 289 28.51 4.55 9.86
N PRO A 290 28.74 4.65 8.55
CA PRO A 290 29.92 4.05 7.94
C PRO A 290 31.16 4.84 8.39
N GLY A 291 32.24 4.14 8.67
CA GLY A 291 33.47 4.79 9.13
C GLY A 291 34.65 3.84 9.13
N GLN A 292 35.80 4.31 9.64
CA GLN A 292 37.00 3.51 9.78
C GLN A 292 36.74 2.27 10.70
N PHE A 293 35.91 2.45 11.71
CA PHE A 293 35.43 1.35 12.56
C PHE A 293 33.99 0.99 12.09
N ASN A 294 33.76 -0.30 11.84
CA ASN A 294 32.43 -0.81 11.53
C ASN A 294 31.54 -0.64 12.76
N THR A 295 30.63 0.32 12.72
CA THR A 295 29.73 0.64 13.84
C THR A 295 28.86 -0.56 14.22
N GLN A 296 28.38 -1.34 13.24
CA GLN A 296 27.58 -2.54 13.49
C GLN A 296 28.38 -3.58 14.29
N ALA A 297 29.62 -3.84 13.90
CA ALA A 297 30.51 -4.74 14.62
C ALA A 297 30.89 -4.21 16.01
N ALA A 298 31.14 -2.89 16.13
CA ALA A 298 31.45 -2.24 17.40
C ALA A 298 30.32 -2.33 18.43
N LEU A 299 29.08 -2.43 17.97
CA LEU A 299 27.87 -2.63 18.77
C LEU A 299 27.62 -4.12 19.12
N GLY A 300 28.48 -5.05 18.67
CA GLY A 300 28.31 -6.47 18.91
C GLY A 300 27.51 -7.24 17.87
N TYR A 301 27.16 -6.61 16.75
CA TYR A 301 26.33 -7.21 15.67
C TYR A 301 27.17 -7.63 14.47
N ASP A 302 28.42 -8.01 14.67
CA ASP A 302 29.28 -8.52 13.61
C ASP A 302 28.67 -9.77 12.96
N GLY A 303 28.71 -9.83 11.62
CA GLY A 303 28.11 -10.94 10.86
C GLY A 303 26.59 -10.96 10.77
N VAL A 304 25.87 -10.05 11.43
CA VAL A 304 24.40 -9.95 11.29
C VAL A 304 24.06 -9.35 9.93
N THR A 305 23.26 -10.08 9.15
CA THR A 305 22.73 -9.58 7.87
C THR A 305 21.49 -8.73 8.13
N PRO A 306 21.48 -7.44 7.71
CA PRO A 306 20.32 -6.57 7.87
C PRO A 306 19.09 -7.11 7.13
N ALA A 307 17.94 -7.09 7.78
CA ALA A 307 16.67 -7.39 7.11
C ALA A 307 16.31 -6.24 6.16
N LEU A 308 15.91 -6.59 4.93
CA LEU A 308 15.51 -5.62 3.91
C LEU A 308 14.06 -5.20 4.13
N ILE A 309 13.84 -3.91 4.37
CA ILE A 309 12.52 -3.34 4.69
C ILE A 309 12.16 -2.25 3.67
N PRO A 310 10.91 -2.18 3.18
CA PRO A 310 10.46 -1.07 2.33
C PRO A 310 10.73 0.29 3.00
N ALA A 311 11.22 1.25 2.23
CA ALA A 311 11.57 2.58 2.73
C ALA A 311 10.36 3.25 3.43
N ASP A 312 9.15 3.06 2.90
CA ASP A 312 7.92 3.61 3.47
C ASP A 312 7.61 3.03 4.86
N LEU A 313 7.84 1.73 5.07
CA LEU A 313 7.68 1.12 6.39
C LEU A 313 8.76 1.59 7.38
N LEU A 314 10.01 1.67 6.93
CA LEU A 314 11.11 2.14 7.78
C LEU A 314 10.95 3.63 8.14
N ALA A 315 10.33 4.44 7.28
CA ALA A 315 10.02 5.85 7.55
C ALA A 315 9.04 6.03 8.73
N LEU A 316 8.21 5.02 9.02
CA LEU A 316 7.24 5.06 10.13
C LEU A 316 7.90 4.97 11.51
N VAL A 317 9.15 4.52 11.59
CA VAL A 317 9.90 4.45 12.85
C VAL A 317 10.54 5.81 13.12
N PRO A 318 10.32 6.44 14.28
CA PRO A 318 11.03 7.66 14.69
C PRO A 318 12.54 7.48 14.62
N THR A 319 13.24 8.55 14.25
CA THR A 319 14.71 8.51 14.07
C THR A 319 15.40 9.15 15.26
N GLY A 320 16.27 8.39 15.91
CA GLY A 320 17.20 8.85 16.93
C GLY A 320 18.50 9.42 16.33
N PRO A 321 19.49 9.73 17.17
CA PRO A 321 20.80 10.16 16.70
C PRO A 321 21.51 9.06 15.90
N VAL A 322 22.48 9.47 15.09
CA VAL A 322 23.34 8.53 14.38
C VAL A 322 24.37 7.95 15.38
N LEU A 323 24.50 6.64 15.38
CA LEU A 323 25.53 5.94 16.14
C LEU A 323 26.80 5.86 15.28
N ASP A 324 27.91 6.39 15.79
CA ASP A 324 29.18 6.49 15.07
C ASP A 324 30.34 6.04 15.96
N ALA A 325 30.82 4.83 15.72
CA ALA A 325 31.94 4.26 16.44
C ALA A 325 33.26 5.02 16.21
N THR A 326 33.46 5.58 15.03
CA THR A 326 34.65 6.38 14.71
C THR A 326 34.67 7.69 15.49
N ALA A 327 33.51 8.40 15.50
CA ALA A 327 33.38 9.63 16.28
C ALA A 327 33.56 9.37 17.79
N ALA A 328 32.96 8.29 18.32
CA ALA A 328 33.10 7.90 19.72
C ALA A 328 34.56 7.57 20.09
N HIS A 329 35.26 6.82 19.25
CA HIS A 329 36.67 6.51 19.44
C HIS A 329 37.54 7.77 19.46
N ASN A 330 37.35 8.69 18.51
CA ASN A 330 38.10 9.93 18.42
C ASN A 330 37.84 10.88 19.61
N GLN A 331 36.65 10.85 20.21
CA GLN A 331 36.36 11.60 21.44
C GLN A 331 37.12 11.00 22.64
N LEU A 332 37.16 9.68 22.78
CA LEU A 332 37.90 9.00 23.85
C LEU A 332 39.40 9.32 23.80
N VAL A 333 39.99 9.31 22.60
CA VAL A 333 41.41 9.64 22.39
C VAL A 333 41.72 11.09 22.77
N ARG A 334 40.84 12.05 22.49
CA ARG A 334 41.03 13.47 22.85
C ARG A 334 40.95 13.74 24.35
N LEU A 335 40.26 12.88 25.09
CA LEU A 335 40.06 13.06 26.53
C LEU A 335 41.07 12.26 27.38
N GLY A 336 41.77 11.30 26.79
CA GLY A 336 42.85 10.54 27.40
C GLY A 336 44.25 11.07 27.11
N ALA A 337 44.34 12.17 26.34
CA ALA A 337 45.57 12.93 26.11
C ALA A 337 45.55 14.25 26.89
#